data_93b3532e0c75d7d93d56eeeb715dc54f
#
_entry.id   93b3532e0c75d7d93d56eeeb715dc54f
#
_cell.length_a   1.000
_cell.length_b   1.000
_cell.length_c   1.000
_cell.angle_alpha   90.00
_cell.angle_beta   90.00
_cell.angle_gamma   90.00
#
_symmetry.space_group_name_H-M   'P 1'
#
loop_
_entity.id
_entity.type
_entity.pdbx_description
1 polymer ?
#
loop_
_entity_poly.entity_id
_entity_poly.type
_entity_poly.pdbx_seq_one_letter_code
_entity_poly.pdbx_strand_id
1 'polypeptide(L)'
;GSADFGSGPVGYYGGKIAPNPNSSTSLVRVGIGGDSFTSTNHTYDFSATGQFNTWCVDIYHWLIGGTVTYNVGTGSDLAAELTTLRPGAPNGTTRVTDLVRLANQVYSTVDTKTESAAFQLAVWAIAYGTADGSGQYHINTTDPDFRVNSGTASSAFGLLANEWLNNLGTAPNTGNYTLTYLSANGTQ
;
A
#
# COMPACT_ATOMS: atom_id res chain seq x y z
N GLY A 1 -10.92 -7.53 -7.72
CA GLY A 1 -10.73 -8.78 -7.01
C GLY A 1 -11.52 -8.81 -5.72
N SER A 2 -12.07 -9.94 -5.37
CA SER A 2 -12.62 -10.09 -4.03
C SER A 2 -11.45 -10.20 -3.07
N ALA A 3 -11.32 -9.23 -2.22
CA ALA A 3 -10.44 -9.34 -1.08
C ALA A 3 -11.15 -10.18 -0.02
N ASP A 4 -10.54 -11.25 0.42
CA ASP A 4 -10.98 -11.96 1.61
C ASP A 4 -10.32 -11.29 2.82
N PHE A 5 -11.00 -10.27 3.32
CA PHE A 5 -10.56 -9.51 4.48
C PHE A 5 -10.58 -10.40 5.71
N GLY A 6 -9.44 -10.93 6.09
CA GLY A 6 -9.26 -11.56 7.39
C GLY A 6 -9.10 -13.07 7.41
N SER A 7 -8.99 -13.74 6.28
CA SER A 7 -8.79 -15.20 6.25
C SER A 7 -7.32 -15.64 6.11
N GLY A 8 -6.40 -14.71 5.99
CA GLY A 8 -4.97 -14.99 5.86
C GLY A 8 -4.15 -14.58 7.10
N PRO A 9 -2.83 -14.83 7.11
CA PRO A 9 -1.92 -14.32 8.14
C PRO A 9 -1.89 -12.79 8.15
N VAL A 10 -2.35 -12.15 7.09
CA VAL A 10 -2.56 -10.72 6.96
C VAL A 10 -4.00 -10.39 7.36
N GLY A 11 -4.20 -9.36 8.14
CA GLY A 11 -5.51 -8.88 8.57
C GLY A 11 -5.51 -7.36 8.51
N TYR A 12 -6.65 -6.75 8.84
CA TYR A 12 -6.77 -5.30 8.81
C TYR A 12 -7.35 -4.73 10.11
N TYR A 13 -7.04 -3.46 10.37
CA TYR A 13 -7.66 -2.64 11.40
C TYR A 13 -8.48 -1.53 10.77
N GLY A 14 -9.54 -1.09 11.45
CA GLY A 14 -10.23 0.13 11.07
C GLY A 14 -9.39 1.36 11.42
N GLY A 15 -9.31 2.29 10.49
CA GLY A 15 -8.67 3.60 10.69
C GLY A 15 -9.32 4.67 9.83
N LYS A 16 -8.82 5.90 9.89
CA LYS A 16 -9.32 6.99 9.03
C LYS A 16 -8.19 7.61 8.24
N ILE A 17 -8.40 7.75 6.95
CA ILE A 17 -7.45 8.33 5.98
C ILE A 17 -8.07 9.48 5.20
N ALA A 18 -7.22 10.35 4.67
CA ALA A 18 -7.54 11.33 3.64
C ALA A 18 -6.29 11.58 2.77
N PRO A 19 -6.41 11.74 1.44
CA PRO A 19 -7.66 11.58 0.69
C PRO A 19 -8.22 10.15 0.77
N ASN A 20 -9.39 9.92 0.20
CA ASN A 20 -10.13 8.68 0.38
C ASN A 20 -10.97 8.34 -0.87
N PRO A 21 -11.59 7.14 -0.95
CA PRO A 21 -12.37 6.72 -2.11
C PRO A 21 -13.54 7.64 -2.51
N ASN A 22 -13.98 8.52 -1.63
CA ASN A 22 -15.01 9.51 -1.96
C ASN A 22 -14.44 10.80 -2.58
N SER A 23 -13.15 10.80 -2.96
CA SER A 23 -12.44 11.97 -3.50
C SER A 23 -12.53 13.21 -2.62
N SER A 24 -12.64 13.01 -1.30
CA SER A 24 -12.78 14.05 -0.30
C SER A 24 -11.47 14.22 0.48
N THR A 25 -11.17 15.46 0.85
CA THR A 25 -10.09 15.78 1.80
C THR A 25 -10.47 15.50 3.25
N SER A 26 -11.71 15.09 3.51
CA SER A 26 -12.19 14.67 4.82
C SER A 26 -11.68 13.28 5.18
N LEU A 27 -11.48 13.05 6.48
CA LEU A 27 -11.09 11.73 6.98
C LEU A 27 -12.26 10.75 6.91
N VAL A 28 -12.08 9.64 6.21
CA VAL A 28 -13.06 8.55 6.07
C VAL A 28 -12.51 7.27 6.66
N ARG A 29 -13.39 6.48 7.28
CA ARG A 29 -13.04 5.19 7.85
C ARG A 29 -12.84 4.16 6.75
N VAL A 30 -11.70 3.46 6.82
CA VAL A 30 -11.31 2.39 5.89
C VAL A 30 -10.75 1.19 6.66
N GLY A 31 -10.69 0.03 6.00
CA GLY A 31 -9.86 -1.08 6.43
C GLY A 31 -8.40 -0.81 6.06
N ILE A 32 -7.48 -1.04 6.98
CA ILE A 32 -6.04 -0.85 6.80
C ILE A 32 -5.35 -2.18 7.00
N GLY A 33 -4.83 -2.76 5.94
CA GLY A 33 -4.15 -4.06 5.96
C GLY A 33 -4.07 -4.68 4.57
N GLY A 34 -3.36 -5.79 4.48
CA GLY A 34 -3.28 -6.58 3.25
C GLY A 34 -4.52 -7.42 3.02
N ASP A 35 -4.74 -7.74 1.77
CA ASP A 35 -5.84 -8.54 1.27
C ASP A 35 -5.35 -9.87 0.70
N SER A 36 -6.19 -10.88 0.73
CA SER A 36 -5.92 -12.17 0.10
C SER A 36 -6.81 -12.35 -1.12
N PHE A 37 -6.20 -12.55 -2.28
CA PHE A 37 -6.88 -12.80 -3.54
C PHE A 37 -6.73 -14.26 -3.95
N THR A 38 -7.71 -14.75 -4.71
CA THR A 38 -7.62 -16.05 -5.38
C THR A 38 -7.67 -15.83 -6.88
N SER A 39 -6.65 -16.31 -7.59
CA SER A 39 -6.66 -16.32 -9.05
C SER A 39 -7.65 -17.39 -9.55
N THR A 40 -8.58 -17.00 -10.41
CA THR A 40 -9.52 -17.90 -11.07
C THR A 40 -9.17 -18.15 -12.54
N ASN A 41 -8.22 -17.39 -13.08
CA ASN A 41 -7.70 -17.55 -14.43
C ASN A 41 -6.18 -17.70 -14.37
N HIS A 42 -5.70 -18.89 -14.71
CA HIS A 42 -4.32 -19.34 -14.54
C HIS A 42 -3.31 -18.78 -15.55
N THR A 43 -3.57 -17.60 -16.13
CA THR A 43 -2.57 -16.93 -16.98
C THR A 43 -1.35 -16.47 -16.15
N TYR A 44 -1.56 -16.19 -14.85
CA TYR A 44 -0.52 -15.85 -13.88
C TYR A 44 -0.75 -16.61 -12.59
N ASP A 45 0.16 -17.52 -12.26
CA ASP A 45 0.19 -18.21 -10.97
C ASP A 45 1.12 -17.50 -10.02
N PHE A 46 0.55 -16.73 -9.11
CA PHE A 46 1.30 -16.05 -8.05
C PHE A 46 1.65 -16.99 -6.87
N SER A 47 0.98 -18.14 -6.80
CA SER A 47 1.23 -19.17 -5.79
C SER A 47 0.72 -20.54 -6.24
N ALA A 48 1.24 -21.60 -5.62
CA ALA A 48 0.83 -23.00 -5.90
C ALA A 48 -0.66 -23.27 -5.57
N THR A 49 -1.28 -22.45 -4.71
CA THR A 49 -2.69 -22.58 -4.30
C THR A 49 -3.62 -21.65 -5.06
N GLY A 50 -3.09 -20.78 -5.91
CA GLY A 50 -3.84 -19.70 -6.54
C GLY A 50 -4.17 -18.54 -5.60
N GLN A 51 -3.88 -18.65 -4.30
CA GLN A 51 -4.04 -17.57 -3.33
C GLN A 51 -2.76 -16.75 -3.21
N PHE A 52 -2.91 -15.44 -3.11
CA PHE A 52 -1.78 -14.52 -2.92
C PHE A 52 -2.22 -13.27 -2.18
N ASN A 53 -1.29 -12.65 -1.46
CA ASN A 53 -1.56 -11.44 -0.71
C ASN A 53 -1.25 -10.21 -1.55
N THR A 54 -2.07 -9.18 -1.39
CA THR A 54 -1.93 -7.90 -2.06
C THR A 54 -2.06 -6.76 -1.06
N TRP A 55 -1.47 -5.61 -1.42
CA TRP A 55 -1.66 -4.36 -0.71
C TRP A 55 -2.21 -3.32 -1.67
N CYS A 56 -3.27 -2.67 -1.23
CA CYS A 56 -3.93 -1.64 -2.00
C CYS A 56 -2.99 -0.44 -2.19
N VAL A 57 -2.82 -0.01 -3.42
CA VAL A 57 -2.09 1.21 -3.73
C VAL A 57 -3.03 2.36 -4.10
N ASP A 58 -4.25 2.06 -4.53
CA ASP A 58 -5.23 3.07 -4.89
C ASP A 58 -6.11 3.44 -3.69
N ILE A 59 -5.98 4.66 -3.19
CA ILE A 59 -6.79 5.20 -2.09
C ILE A 59 -8.07 5.92 -2.54
N TYR A 60 -8.28 6.04 -3.85
CA TYR A 60 -9.40 6.79 -4.42
C TYR A 60 -10.60 5.92 -4.79
N HIS A 61 -10.45 4.59 -4.78
CA HIS A 61 -11.52 3.66 -5.09
C HIS A 61 -11.73 2.65 -3.97
N TRP A 62 -12.99 2.26 -3.77
CA TRP A 62 -13.34 1.17 -2.87
C TRP A 62 -13.04 -0.18 -3.53
N LEU A 63 -12.55 -1.12 -2.74
CA LEU A 63 -12.49 -2.51 -3.17
C LEU A 63 -13.90 -3.02 -3.49
N ILE A 64 -14.03 -3.61 -4.68
CA ILE A 64 -15.29 -4.20 -5.14
C ILE A 64 -15.22 -5.70 -4.88
N GLY A 65 -16.23 -6.24 -4.19
CA GLY A 65 -16.37 -7.68 -4.01
C GLY A 65 -16.71 -8.40 -5.32
N GLY A 66 -16.37 -9.67 -5.41
CA GLY A 66 -16.61 -10.52 -6.56
C GLY A 66 -15.38 -10.72 -7.44
N THR A 67 -15.58 -11.29 -8.63
CA THR A 67 -14.48 -11.55 -9.58
C THR A 67 -14.25 -10.32 -10.44
N VAL A 68 -13.02 -9.83 -10.46
CA VAL A 68 -12.58 -8.69 -11.26
C VAL A 68 -11.41 -9.11 -12.14
N THR A 69 -11.39 -8.62 -13.36
CA THR A 69 -10.25 -8.80 -14.28
C THR A 69 -9.24 -7.69 -14.05
N TYR A 70 -8.01 -8.08 -13.76
CA TYR A 70 -6.88 -7.16 -13.61
C TYR A 70 -5.90 -7.32 -14.74
N ASN A 71 -5.32 -6.20 -15.17
CA ASN A 71 -4.11 -6.19 -15.97
C ASN A 71 -2.92 -6.39 -15.05
N VAL A 72 -2.00 -7.26 -15.44
CA VAL A 72 -0.76 -7.50 -14.70
C VAL A 72 0.34 -6.63 -15.29
N GLY A 73 0.80 -5.68 -14.51
CA GLY A 73 1.84 -4.74 -14.88
C GLY A 73 3.07 -4.87 -13.99
N THR A 74 4.03 -4.01 -14.24
CA THR A 74 5.32 -3.95 -13.57
C THR A 74 5.42 -2.73 -12.65
N GLY A 75 6.54 -2.62 -11.93
CA GLY A 75 6.86 -1.40 -11.19
C GLY A 75 6.93 -0.16 -12.07
N SER A 76 7.33 -0.29 -13.33
CA SER A 76 7.34 0.84 -14.28
C SER A 76 5.94 1.33 -14.62
N ASP A 77 4.96 0.44 -14.72
CA ASP A 77 3.57 0.82 -14.95
C ASP A 77 3.01 1.56 -13.74
N LEU A 78 3.28 1.09 -12.53
CA LEU A 78 2.91 1.80 -11.31
C LEU A 78 3.63 3.15 -11.19
N ALA A 79 4.90 3.24 -11.57
CA ALA A 79 5.65 4.48 -11.53
C ALA A 79 5.05 5.54 -12.47
N ALA A 80 4.59 5.15 -13.65
CA ALA A 80 3.89 6.03 -14.57
C ALA A 80 2.56 6.53 -14.00
N GLU A 81 1.77 5.64 -13.39
CA GLU A 81 0.52 5.98 -12.71
C GLU A 81 0.75 6.96 -11.56
N LEU A 82 1.69 6.66 -10.66
CA LEU A 82 2.01 7.53 -9.52
C LEU A 82 2.56 8.88 -9.97
N THR A 83 3.29 8.96 -11.08
CA THR A 83 3.76 10.24 -11.64
C THR A 83 2.59 11.10 -12.09
N THR A 84 1.53 10.49 -12.63
CA THR A 84 0.31 11.20 -13.03
C THR A 84 -0.49 11.65 -11.81
N LEU A 85 -0.67 10.78 -10.83
CA LEU A 85 -1.46 11.07 -9.62
C LEU A 85 -0.73 12.02 -8.66
N ARG A 86 0.60 11.93 -8.61
CA ARG A 86 1.47 12.71 -7.72
C ARG A 86 2.61 13.35 -8.49
N PRO A 87 2.32 14.37 -9.31
CA PRO A 87 3.36 15.10 -10.03
C PRO A 87 4.31 15.81 -9.05
N GLY A 88 5.59 15.83 -9.37
CA GLY A 88 6.62 16.45 -8.54
C GLY A 88 7.52 15.45 -7.82
N ALA A 89 8.20 15.91 -6.80
CA ALA A 89 9.13 15.10 -6.02
C ALA A 89 8.50 14.59 -4.71
N PRO A 90 8.79 13.33 -4.30
CA PRO A 90 9.44 12.29 -5.12
C PRO A 90 8.59 11.89 -6.31
N ASN A 91 9.23 11.61 -7.45
CA ASN A 91 8.52 11.14 -8.64
C ASN A 91 8.08 9.66 -8.50
N GLY A 92 7.25 9.19 -9.43
CA GLY A 92 6.73 7.82 -9.40
C GLY A 92 7.81 6.74 -9.40
N THR A 93 8.91 6.92 -10.12
CA THR A 93 10.05 5.99 -10.13
C THR A 93 10.71 5.88 -8.75
N THR A 94 10.95 7.01 -8.08
CA THR A 94 11.49 7.03 -6.72
C THR A 94 10.54 6.36 -5.74
N ARG A 95 9.24 6.65 -5.82
CA ARG A 95 8.21 6.03 -4.96
C ARG A 95 8.17 4.51 -5.13
N VAL A 96 8.24 4.00 -6.36
CA VAL A 96 8.29 2.55 -6.62
C VAL A 96 9.58 1.93 -6.09
N THR A 97 10.72 2.61 -6.24
CA THR A 97 11.98 2.15 -5.63
C THR A 97 11.85 2.05 -4.11
N ASP A 98 11.20 3.01 -3.47
CA ASP A 98 10.97 3.03 -2.03
C ASP A 98 9.98 1.95 -1.58
N LEU A 99 8.96 1.63 -2.38
CA LEU A 99 8.07 0.49 -2.13
C LEU A 99 8.84 -0.85 -2.16
N VAL A 100 9.75 -1.04 -3.11
CA VAL A 100 10.61 -2.22 -3.17
C VAL A 100 11.57 -2.29 -1.98
N ARG A 101 12.13 -1.14 -1.57
CA ARG A 101 12.97 -1.06 -0.35
C ARG A 101 12.17 -1.46 0.90
N LEU A 102 10.95 -0.95 1.05
CA LEU A 102 10.06 -1.32 2.15
C LEU A 102 9.84 -2.84 2.19
N ALA A 103 9.49 -3.44 1.05
CA ALA A 103 9.30 -4.88 0.96
C ALA A 103 10.59 -5.64 1.35
N ASN A 104 11.73 -5.26 0.82
CA ASN A 104 13.01 -5.90 1.16
C ASN A 104 13.40 -5.72 2.62
N GLN A 105 12.97 -4.64 3.24
CA GLN A 105 13.25 -4.36 4.65
C GLN A 105 12.37 -5.21 5.58
N VAL A 106 11.06 -5.31 5.33
CA VAL A 106 10.13 -5.78 6.35
C VAL A 106 9.15 -6.85 5.89
N TYR A 107 8.98 -7.09 4.59
CA TYR A 107 7.91 -7.97 4.12
C TYR A 107 7.99 -9.40 4.68
N SER A 108 9.18 -9.92 4.89
CA SER A 108 9.39 -11.24 5.48
C SER A 108 8.93 -11.36 6.94
N THR A 109 8.67 -10.23 7.60
CA THR A 109 8.20 -10.17 8.99
C THR A 109 6.72 -9.83 9.10
N VAL A 110 6.03 -9.60 7.97
CA VAL A 110 4.60 -9.27 7.95
C VAL A 110 3.79 -10.56 8.10
N ASP A 111 3.56 -10.96 9.34
CA ASP A 111 2.83 -12.18 9.69
C ASP A 111 1.69 -11.96 10.69
N THR A 112 1.60 -10.76 11.28
CA THR A 112 0.54 -10.37 12.19
C THR A 112 -0.37 -9.30 11.58
N LYS A 113 -1.56 -9.16 12.15
CA LYS A 113 -2.52 -8.12 11.77
C LYS A 113 -1.95 -6.71 11.96
N THR A 114 -1.16 -6.49 13.01
CA THR A 114 -0.51 -5.20 13.26
C THR A 114 0.52 -4.87 12.19
N GLU A 115 1.35 -5.82 11.83
CA GLU A 115 2.35 -5.66 10.76
C GLU A 115 1.70 -5.48 9.39
N SER A 116 0.62 -6.23 9.10
CA SER A 116 -0.15 -6.04 7.88
C SER A 116 -0.71 -4.62 7.77
N ALA A 117 -1.31 -4.10 8.83
CA ALA A 117 -1.84 -2.74 8.84
C ALA A 117 -0.71 -1.68 8.74
N ALA A 118 0.42 -1.90 9.42
CA ALA A 118 1.58 -1.03 9.33
C ALA A 118 2.16 -0.99 7.91
N PHE A 119 2.26 -2.16 7.25
CA PHE A 119 2.75 -2.25 5.89
C PHE A 119 1.84 -1.50 4.92
N GLN A 120 0.51 -1.66 5.04
CA GLN A 120 -0.45 -0.93 4.22
C GLN A 120 -0.36 0.59 4.41
N LEU A 121 -0.20 1.08 5.63
CA LEU A 121 0.00 2.51 5.88
C LEU A 121 1.30 3.02 5.25
N ALA A 122 2.39 2.26 5.38
CA ALA A 122 3.67 2.62 4.79
C ALA A 122 3.60 2.64 3.25
N VAL A 123 2.88 1.68 2.63
CA VAL A 123 2.62 1.67 1.18
C VAL A 123 1.91 2.96 0.76
N TRP A 124 0.85 3.37 1.44
CA TRP A 124 0.13 4.60 1.10
C TRP A 124 0.94 5.86 1.35
N ALA A 125 1.72 5.93 2.43
CA ALA A 125 2.60 7.06 2.69
C ALA A 125 3.66 7.22 1.59
N ILE A 126 4.26 6.13 1.12
CA ILE A 126 5.24 6.16 0.02
C ILE A 126 4.56 6.52 -1.30
N ALA A 127 3.38 5.96 -1.58
CA ALA A 127 2.69 6.21 -2.83
C ALA A 127 2.17 7.64 -2.95
N TYR A 128 1.65 8.23 -1.88
CA TYR A 128 0.94 9.51 -1.93
C TYR A 128 1.49 10.59 -1.02
N GLY A 129 2.14 10.24 0.07
CA GLY A 129 2.58 11.21 1.08
C GLY A 129 3.61 12.20 0.55
N THR A 130 3.70 13.34 1.22
CA THR A 130 4.75 14.33 1.01
C THR A 130 6.00 13.88 1.76
N ALA A 131 7.11 13.73 1.04
CA ALA A 131 8.40 13.51 1.69
C ALA A 131 8.91 14.83 2.30
N ASP A 132 9.55 14.74 3.46
CA ASP A 132 10.22 15.89 4.07
C ASP A 132 11.50 16.30 3.31
N GLY A 133 12.19 17.32 3.79
CA GLY A 133 13.42 17.82 3.18
C GLY A 133 14.58 16.82 3.10
N SER A 134 14.49 15.71 3.84
CA SER A 134 15.44 14.59 3.77
C SER A 134 14.96 13.44 2.86
N GLY A 135 13.79 13.57 2.26
CA GLY A 135 13.17 12.54 1.42
C GLY A 135 12.40 11.47 2.21
N GLN A 136 12.09 11.72 3.49
CA GLN A 136 11.43 10.76 4.36
C GLN A 136 9.93 10.96 4.40
N TYR A 137 9.18 9.86 4.31
CA TYR A 137 7.72 9.83 4.45
C TYR A 137 7.31 9.63 5.91
N HIS A 138 6.11 10.10 6.27
CA HIS A 138 5.59 10.03 7.63
C HIS A 138 4.11 9.68 7.66
N ILE A 139 3.70 8.89 8.67
CA ILE A 139 2.30 8.74 9.05
C ILE A 139 1.98 9.82 10.05
N ASN A 140 1.20 10.82 9.65
CA ASN A 140 0.84 11.96 10.49
C ASN A 140 -0.58 12.46 10.19
N THR A 141 -1.00 13.50 10.90
CA THR A 141 -2.34 14.09 10.82
C THR A 141 -2.43 15.33 9.95
N THR A 142 -1.31 15.81 9.41
CA THR A 142 -1.20 17.12 8.77
C THR A 142 -0.73 17.10 7.32
N ASP A 143 -0.22 15.97 6.84
CA ASP A 143 0.21 15.86 5.44
C ASP A 143 -0.98 16.15 4.52
N PRO A 144 -0.89 17.12 3.61
CA PRO A 144 -1.99 17.48 2.71
C PRO A 144 -2.28 16.40 1.68
N ASP A 145 -1.30 15.54 1.39
CA ASP A 145 -1.35 14.57 0.30
C ASP A 145 -1.73 13.17 0.77
N PHE A 146 -1.33 12.80 1.98
CA PHE A 146 -1.80 11.58 2.66
C PHE A 146 -1.69 11.74 4.17
N ARG A 147 -2.81 11.75 4.86
CA ARG A 147 -2.86 11.83 6.32
C ARG A 147 -3.84 10.84 6.93
N VAL A 148 -3.66 10.61 8.21
CA VAL A 148 -4.53 9.77 9.03
C VAL A 148 -5.08 10.59 10.20
N ASN A 149 -6.09 10.07 10.91
CA ASN A 149 -6.51 10.70 12.17
C ASN A 149 -5.52 10.37 13.31
N SER A 150 -5.60 11.13 14.40
CA SER A 150 -4.72 10.96 15.56
C SER A 150 -4.74 9.55 16.15
N GLY A 151 -5.91 8.92 16.23
CA GLY A 151 -6.04 7.55 16.71
C GLY A 151 -5.30 6.53 15.84
N THR A 152 -5.35 6.68 14.52
CA THR A 152 -4.58 5.84 13.60
C THR A 152 -3.09 6.12 13.72
N ALA A 153 -2.66 7.39 13.78
CA ALA A 153 -1.26 7.76 13.90
C ALA A 153 -0.61 7.23 15.20
N SER A 154 -1.35 7.25 16.30
CA SER A 154 -0.87 6.79 17.62
C SER A 154 -1.11 5.30 17.88
N SER A 155 -1.74 4.58 16.98
CA SER A 155 -1.94 3.14 17.10
C SER A 155 -0.63 2.37 16.99
N ALA A 156 -0.62 1.12 17.48
CA ALA A 156 0.56 0.26 17.37
C ALA A 156 1.03 0.11 15.91
N PHE A 157 0.10 -0.03 14.96
CA PHE A 157 0.44 -0.13 13.55
C PHE A 157 0.84 1.21 12.91
N GLY A 158 0.32 2.34 13.38
CA GLY A 158 0.75 3.67 12.93
C GLY A 158 2.19 3.98 13.37
N LEU A 159 2.53 3.66 14.62
CA LEU A 159 3.88 3.82 15.15
C LEU A 159 4.88 2.89 14.46
N LEU A 160 4.50 1.63 14.23
CA LEU A 160 5.33 0.67 13.52
C LEU A 160 5.58 1.09 12.06
N ALA A 161 4.56 1.59 11.37
CA ALA A 161 4.73 2.14 10.02
C ALA A 161 5.74 3.30 9.99
N ASN A 162 5.67 4.21 10.94
CA ASN A 162 6.65 5.30 11.06
C ASN A 162 8.06 4.79 11.36
N GLU A 163 8.22 3.76 12.20
CA GLU A 163 9.52 3.14 12.45
C GLU A 163 10.12 2.59 11.15
N TRP A 164 9.35 1.87 10.36
CA TRP A 164 9.80 1.34 9.08
C TRP A 164 10.14 2.44 8.08
N LEU A 165 9.31 3.48 7.99
CA LEU A 165 9.57 4.63 7.12
C LEU A 165 10.83 5.39 7.54
N ASN A 166 11.09 5.54 8.84
CA ASN A 166 12.29 6.16 9.37
C ASN A 166 13.57 5.41 8.97
N ASN A 167 13.49 4.10 8.82
CA ASN A 167 14.62 3.24 8.45
C ASN A 167 14.70 2.96 6.94
N LEU A 168 13.77 3.48 6.15
CA LEU A 168 13.64 3.16 4.72
C LEU A 168 14.90 3.48 3.93
N GLY A 169 15.57 4.61 4.21
CA GLY A 169 16.77 5.03 3.51
C GLY A 169 17.98 4.12 3.68
N THR A 170 17.98 3.25 4.68
CA THR A 170 19.04 2.26 4.94
C THR A 170 18.71 0.87 4.39
N ALA A 171 17.48 0.65 3.96
CA ALA A 171 17.05 -0.63 3.42
C ALA A 171 17.62 -0.86 2.01
N PRO A 172 17.99 -2.10 1.67
CA PRO A 172 18.38 -2.43 0.31
C PRO A 172 17.19 -2.26 -0.64
N ASN A 173 17.46 -1.83 -1.86
CA ASN A 173 16.46 -1.78 -2.94
C ASN A 173 16.61 -2.96 -3.91
N THR A 174 17.50 -3.87 -3.61
CA THR A 174 17.71 -5.14 -4.31
C THR A 174 17.55 -6.26 -3.29
N GLY A 175 16.95 -7.35 -3.69
CA GLY A 175 16.75 -8.47 -2.77
C GLY A 175 15.75 -9.47 -3.31
N ASN A 176 15.01 -10.10 -2.41
CA ASN A 176 14.13 -11.22 -2.73
C ASN A 176 12.77 -10.79 -3.31
N TYR A 177 12.41 -9.52 -3.19
CA TYR A 177 11.08 -9.03 -3.57
C TYR A 177 11.14 -8.14 -4.80
N THR A 178 10.21 -8.37 -5.69
CA THR A 178 9.90 -7.53 -6.85
C THR A 178 8.45 -7.07 -6.76
N LEU A 179 8.14 -5.95 -7.40
CA LEU A 179 6.80 -5.40 -7.41
C LEU A 179 6.06 -5.83 -8.67
N THR A 180 4.89 -6.43 -8.48
CA THR A 180 3.89 -6.66 -9.53
C THR A 180 2.71 -5.73 -9.29
N TYR A 181 2.27 -5.05 -10.32
CA TYR A 181 1.16 -4.10 -10.27
C TYR A 181 -0.09 -4.68 -10.91
N LEU A 182 -1.18 -4.73 -10.15
CA LEU A 182 -2.48 -5.17 -10.64
C LEU A 182 -3.39 -3.95 -10.82
N SER A 183 -3.85 -3.71 -12.02
CA SER A 183 -4.74 -2.59 -12.34
C SER A 183 -6.03 -3.05 -13.02
N ALA A 184 -7.14 -2.41 -12.67
CA ALA A 184 -8.43 -2.63 -13.32
C ALA A 184 -9.02 -1.29 -13.76
N ASN A 185 -9.67 -1.25 -14.92
CA ASN A 185 -10.27 -0.04 -15.46
C ASN A 185 -11.45 0.41 -14.57
N GLY A 186 -11.30 1.56 -13.89
CA GLY A 186 -12.35 2.17 -13.08
C GLY A 186 -12.68 1.46 -11.76
N THR A 187 -11.88 0.48 -11.36
CA THR A 187 -12.00 -0.28 -10.11
C THR A 187 -10.63 -0.64 -9.58
N GLN A 188 -10.54 -0.92 -8.29
CA GLN A 188 -9.33 -1.56 -7.74
C GLN A 188 -9.31 -3.03 -8.06
#